data_0b03009ec1c722f5031d02ebdb645054
#
_entry.id   0b03009ec1c722f5031d02ebdb645054
#
_cell.length_a   1.000
_cell.length_b   1.000
_cell.length_c   1.000
_cell.angle_alpha   90.00
_cell.angle_beta   90.00
_cell.angle_gamma   90.00
#
_symmetry.space_group_name_H-M   'P 1'
#
loop_
_entity.id
_entity.type
_entity.pdbx_description
1 polymer ?
#
loop_
_entity_poly.entity_id
_entity_poly.type
_entity_poly.pdbx_seq_one_letter_code
_entity_poly.pdbx_strand_id
1 'polypeptide(L)'
;MHIVVFLIMNLWGLQFRSPEVWAEPVFPAPHRPVAQVISAEYSDEKTRDLHQEAERVMDLLGIKPGARVADIGAGRGYYTVRLLARLGPGATIYATDVKVDHLKELQARLKSKGIGDVKLVLGSPNDPNLPQAAIDVAILAHVYHEIENPYEFMYRLHRSLALDARVGILDLDRPTESHGTPPKLLRCELGALGYREALFRYLKPADGYLMVFVPPDELRPVESIRACSN
;
A
#
# COMPACT_ATOMS: atom_id res chain seq x y z
N MET A 1 -78.77 25.57 14.35
CA MET A 1 -77.80 26.03 13.34
C MET A 1 -76.44 25.49 13.77
N HIS A 2 -76.06 24.28 13.28
CA HIS A 2 -74.82 23.58 13.67
C HIS A 2 -73.79 23.81 12.57
N ILE A 3 -72.68 24.44 12.93
CA ILE A 3 -71.53 24.69 12.02
C ILE A 3 -70.61 23.46 12.17
N VAL A 4 -70.45 22.71 11.08
CA VAL A 4 -69.48 21.62 10.98
C VAL A 4 -68.18 22.21 10.39
N VAL A 5 -67.11 22.21 11.19
CA VAL A 5 -65.76 22.62 10.76
C VAL A 5 -65.05 21.38 10.23
N PHE A 6 -64.79 21.35 8.93
CA PHE A 6 -63.91 20.34 8.30
C PHE A 6 -62.43 20.71 8.52
N LEU A 7 -61.73 19.90 9.31
CA LEU A 7 -60.29 19.93 9.44
C LEU A 7 -59.67 19.20 8.23
N ILE A 8 -59.01 19.91 7.33
CA ILE A 8 -58.18 19.31 6.26
C ILE A 8 -56.84 18.98 6.85
N MET A 9 -56.57 17.70 7.11
CA MET A 9 -55.20 17.20 7.42
C MET A 9 -54.39 17.14 6.11
N ASN A 10 -53.42 18.03 6.00
CA ASN A 10 -52.37 17.95 4.98
C ASN A 10 -51.40 16.85 5.35
N LEU A 11 -51.50 15.70 4.72
CA LEU A 11 -50.50 14.63 4.74
C LEU A 11 -49.30 15.05 3.88
N TRP A 12 -48.31 15.64 4.51
CA TRP A 12 -46.99 15.82 3.88
C TRP A 12 -46.38 14.42 3.70
N GLY A 13 -46.36 13.94 2.45
CA GLY A 13 -45.70 12.69 2.08
C GLY A 13 -44.21 12.79 2.33
N LEU A 14 -43.72 12.07 3.33
CA LEU A 14 -42.31 11.78 3.50
C LEU A 14 -41.86 10.94 2.31
N GLN A 15 -41.26 11.60 1.32
CA GLN A 15 -40.55 10.88 0.25
C GLN A 15 -39.25 10.28 0.84
N PHE A 16 -39.30 9.02 1.15
CA PHE A 16 -38.09 8.23 1.39
C PHE A 16 -37.30 8.17 0.08
N ARG A 17 -36.26 8.98 -0.06
CA ARG A 17 -35.24 8.76 -1.08
C ARG A 17 -34.58 7.43 -0.77
N SER A 18 -34.70 6.47 -1.67
CA SER A 18 -33.91 5.24 -1.63
C SER A 18 -32.43 5.64 -1.54
N PRO A 19 -31.62 4.98 -0.71
CA PRO A 19 -30.20 5.22 -0.68
C PRO A 19 -29.66 4.98 -2.10
N GLU A 20 -29.02 6.00 -2.68
CA GLU A 20 -28.28 5.83 -3.94
C GLU A 20 -27.20 4.78 -3.67
N VAL A 21 -27.37 3.61 -4.24
CA VAL A 21 -26.32 2.58 -4.26
C VAL A 21 -25.29 3.07 -5.27
N TRP A 22 -24.25 3.73 -4.75
CA TRP A 22 -23.10 4.11 -5.56
C TRP A 22 -22.43 2.84 -6.05
N ALA A 23 -22.38 2.64 -7.35
CA ALA A 23 -21.63 1.53 -7.92
C ALA A 23 -20.16 1.68 -7.52
N GLU A 24 -19.53 0.57 -7.08
CA GLU A 24 -18.11 0.55 -6.80
C GLU A 24 -17.34 0.99 -8.06
N PRO A 25 -16.31 1.84 -7.92
CA PRO A 25 -15.54 2.32 -9.05
C PRO A 25 -14.85 1.17 -9.77
N VAL A 26 -14.93 1.12 -11.08
CA VAL A 26 -14.30 0.08 -11.91
C VAL A 26 -12.93 0.59 -12.37
N PHE A 27 -11.88 -0.05 -11.85
CA PHE A 27 -10.51 0.23 -12.24
C PHE A 27 -10.12 -0.50 -13.53
N PRO A 28 -9.22 0.07 -14.35
CA PRO A 28 -8.73 -0.64 -15.52
C PRO A 28 -7.90 -1.86 -15.11
N ALA A 29 -8.07 -2.98 -15.82
CA ALA A 29 -7.19 -4.13 -15.64
C ALA A 29 -5.77 -3.79 -16.16
N PRO A 30 -4.71 -4.21 -15.45
CA PRO A 30 -3.34 -4.00 -15.93
C PRO A 30 -3.06 -4.85 -17.17
N HIS A 31 -2.31 -4.30 -18.12
CA HIS A 31 -1.88 -5.02 -19.32
C HIS A 31 -0.51 -5.69 -19.12
N ARG A 32 -0.36 -6.39 -18.00
CA ARG A 32 0.86 -7.13 -17.66
C ARG A 32 0.51 -8.44 -16.97
N PRO A 33 1.34 -9.49 -17.15
CA PRO A 33 1.24 -10.67 -16.31
C PRO A 33 1.49 -10.30 -14.84
N VAL A 34 1.00 -11.14 -13.93
CA VAL A 34 1.21 -11.00 -12.49
C VAL A 34 2.02 -12.18 -12.00
N ALA A 35 3.05 -11.93 -11.22
CA ALA A 35 3.81 -12.99 -10.59
C ALA A 35 2.97 -13.70 -9.52
N GLN A 36 3.20 -14.98 -9.34
CA GLN A 36 2.59 -15.70 -8.22
C GLN A 36 3.17 -15.17 -6.91
N VAL A 37 2.32 -15.03 -5.88
CA VAL A 37 2.79 -14.72 -4.53
C VAL A 37 3.64 -15.88 -4.04
N ILE A 38 4.96 -15.74 -4.15
CA ILE A 38 5.90 -16.68 -3.57
C ILE A 38 6.11 -16.30 -2.11
N SER A 39 6.38 -17.34 -1.31
CA SER A 39 6.70 -17.14 0.10
C SER A 39 7.93 -16.25 0.24
N ALA A 40 8.11 -15.68 1.43
CA ALA A 40 9.21 -14.81 1.81
C ALA A 40 10.65 -15.38 1.64
N GLU A 41 10.83 -16.44 0.86
CA GLU A 41 12.10 -17.10 0.58
C GLU A 41 12.85 -16.51 -0.62
N TYR A 42 12.40 -15.37 -1.14
CA TYR A 42 12.95 -14.79 -2.36
C TYR A 42 14.46 -14.51 -2.30
N SER A 43 14.98 -14.18 -1.13
CA SER A 43 16.42 -14.09 -0.89
C SER A 43 16.75 -14.31 0.58
N ASP A 44 17.86 -14.96 0.85
CA ASP A 44 18.40 -15.09 2.20
C ASP A 44 18.59 -13.70 2.82
N GLU A 45 17.99 -13.49 4.00
CA GLU A 45 18.13 -12.23 4.75
C GLU A 45 19.59 -11.82 4.95
N LYS A 46 20.51 -12.79 5.14
CA LYS A 46 21.94 -12.52 5.28
C LYS A 46 22.52 -11.85 4.05
N THR A 47 22.13 -12.29 2.86
CA THR A 47 22.59 -11.68 1.60
C THR A 47 22.07 -10.25 1.48
N ARG A 48 20.81 -10.00 1.81
CA ARG A 48 20.22 -8.66 1.84
C ARG A 48 20.93 -7.76 2.85
N ASP A 49 21.26 -8.29 4.03
CA ASP A 49 21.99 -7.57 5.08
C ASP A 49 23.44 -7.27 4.66
N LEU A 50 24.14 -8.20 4.01
CA LEU A 50 25.49 -7.97 3.46
C LEU A 50 25.49 -6.83 2.41
N HIS A 51 24.39 -6.68 1.68
CA HIS A 51 24.19 -5.59 0.72
C HIS A 51 23.69 -4.31 1.39
N GLN A 52 23.37 -4.33 2.68
CA GLN A 52 22.77 -3.20 3.42
C GLN A 52 21.48 -2.70 2.77
N GLU A 53 20.68 -3.62 2.19
CA GLU A 53 19.49 -3.26 1.42
C GLU A 53 18.52 -2.41 2.23
N ALA A 54 18.07 -2.91 3.39
CA ALA A 54 17.10 -2.21 4.20
C ALA A 54 17.61 -0.87 4.72
N GLU A 55 18.88 -0.79 5.13
CA GLU A 55 19.48 0.47 5.61
C GLU A 55 19.50 1.52 4.52
N ARG A 56 19.95 1.16 3.31
CA ARG A 56 19.97 2.07 2.16
C ARG A 56 18.57 2.53 1.77
N VAL A 57 17.61 1.62 1.72
CA VAL A 57 16.22 1.94 1.40
C VAL A 57 15.64 2.89 2.44
N MET A 58 15.84 2.61 3.74
CA MET A 58 15.37 3.46 4.83
C MET A 58 16.04 4.85 4.81
N ASP A 59 17.33 4.94 4.45
CA ASP A 59 18.04 6.20 4.30
C ASP A 59 17.50 7.03 3.12
N LEU A 60 17.32 6.40 1.96
CA LEU A 60 16.78 7.06 0.77
C LEU A 60 15.32 7.52 0.94
N LEU A 61 14.55 6.80 1.76
CA LEU A 61 13.20 7.18 2.15
C LEU A 61 13.16 8.23 3.26
N GLY A 62 14.29 8.53 3.89
CA GLY A 62 14.38 9.49 4.99
C GLY A 62 13.68 9.02 6.27
N ILE A 63 13.63 7.70 6.51
CA ILE A 63 12.98 7.13 7.70
C ILE A 63 13.78 7.45 8.96
N LYS A 64 13.14 8.15 9.91
CA LYS A 64 13.73 8.62 11.17
C LYS A 64 12.80 8.30 12.35
N PRO A 65 13.31 8.28 13.59
CA PRO A 65 12.47 8.17 14.77
C PRO A 65 11.28 9.14 14.75
N GLY A 66 10.11 8.62 15.10
CA GLY A 66 8.84 9.35 15.05
C GLY A 66 8.03 9.15 13.77
N ALA A 67 8.61 8.61 12.70
CA ALA A 67 7.87 8.30 11.48
C ALA A 67 6.91 7.12 11.69
N ARG A 68 5.72 7.21 11.10
CA ARG A 68 4.73 6.12 11.02
C ARG A 68 4.92 5.38 9.70
N VAL A 69 5.35 4.14 9.78
CA VAL A 69 5.78 3.38 8.59
C VAL A 69 4.87 2.18 8.36
N ALA A 70 4.51 1.96 7.09
CA ALA A 70 3.87 0.73 6.64
C ALA A 70 4.87 -0.14 5.87
N ASP A 71 4.99 -1.39 6.29
CA ASP A 71 5.67 -2.49 5.59
C ASP A 71 4.58 -3.30 4.87
N ILE A 72 4.44 -3.11 3.56
CA ILE A 72 3.38 -3.69 2.74
C ILE A 72 3.91 -4.94 2.03
N GLY A 73 3.20 -6.06 2.20
CA GLY A 73 3.71 -7.38 1.83
C GLY A 73 4.86 -7.79 2.76
N ALA A 74 4.65 -7.61 4.07
CA ALA A 74 5.68 -7.76 5.08
C ALA A 74 6.28 -9.17 5.16
N GLY A 75 5.56 -10.20 4.70
CA GLY A 75 5.98 -11.58 4.77
C GLY A 75 6.38 -11.99 6.20
N ARG A 76 7.57 -12.54 6.34
CA ARG A 76 8.18 -12.90 7.64
C ARG A 76 8.83 -11.72 8.38
N GLY A 77 8.70 -10.48 7.88
CA GLY A 77 9.10 -9.26 8.56
C GLY A 77 10.57 -8.87 8.41
N TYR A 78 11.15 -9.07 7.23
CA TYR A 78 12.52 -8.60 6.97
C TYR A 78 12.65 -7.10 7.23
N TYR A 79 11.80 -6.28 6.59
CA TYR A 79 11.77 -4.83 6.83
C TYR A 79 11.20 -4.48 8.20
N THR A 80 10.13 -5.14 8.63
CA THR A 80 9.51 -4.87 9.94
C THR A 80 10.51 -4.87 11.09
N VAL A 81 11.39 -5.88 11.16
CA VAL A 81 12.40 -5.99 12.24
C VAL A 81 13.45 -4.89 12.13
N ARG A 82 13.87 -4.51 10.93
CA ARG A 82 14.87 -3.46 10.70
C ARG A 82 14.31 -2.06 10.91
N LEU A 83 13.04 -1.86 10.58
CA LEU A 83 12.30 -0.64 10.92
C LEU A 83 12.21 -0.43 12.43
N LEU A 84 11.95 -1.48 13.20
CA LEU A 84 11.95 -1.42 14.66
C LEU A 84 13.31 -0.99 15.21
N ALA A 85 14.39 -1.56 14.68
CA ALA A 85 15.74 -1.17 15.07
C ALA A 85 16.06 0.29 14.70
N ARG A 86 15.60 0.76 13.53
CA ARG A 86 15.80 2.14 13.06
C ARG A 86 15.00 3.16 13.84
N LEU A 87 13.74 2.87 14.10
CA LEU A 87 12.79 3.82 14.71
C LEU A 87 12.91 3.86 16.23
N GLY A 88 13.35 2.76 16.85
CA GLY A 88 13.50 2.66 18.30
C GLY A 88 12.20 2.47 19.08
N PRO A 89 12.25 2.61 20.42
CA PRO A 89 11.09 2.44 21.28
C PRO A 89 9.96 3.42 20.93
N GLY A 90 8.71 2.94 20.97
CA GLY A 90 7.52 3.73 20.63
C GLY A 90 7.29 3.90 19.12
N ALA A 91 8.01 3.13 18.28
CA ALA A 91 7.82 3.13 16.84
C ALA A 91 6.37 2.78 16.46
N THR A 92 5.83 3.49 15.47
CA THR A 92 4.54 3.14 14.87
C THR A 92 4.77 2.44 13.55
N ILE A 93 4.63 1.11 13.55
CA ILE A 93 4.81 0.28 12.37
C ILE A 93 3.53 -0.50 12.12
N TYR A 94 3.06 -0.45 10.88
CA TYR A 94 2.01 -1.31 10.35
C TYR A 94 2.66 -2.31 9.40
N ALA A 95 2.54 -3.61 9.71
CA ALA A 95 2.98 -4.68 8.83
C ALA A 95 1.74 -5.35 8.23
N THR A 96 1.56 -5.23 6.92
CA THR A 96 0.39 -5.80 6.24
C THR A 96 0.81 -6.86 5.23
N ASP A 97 0.02 -7.93 5.16
CA ASP A 97 0.18 -9.01 4.18
C ASP A 97 -1.19 -9.58 3.84
N VAL A 98 -1.33 -10.14 2.63
CA VAL A 98 -2.57 -10.80 2.18
C VAL A 98 -2.69 -12.23 2.71
N LYS A 99 -1.57 -12.83 3.16
CA LYS A 99 -1.52 -14.18 3.71
C LYS A 99 -1.50 -14.15 5.22
N VAL A 100 -2.56 -14.65 5.84
CA VAL A 100 -2.67 -14.72 7.30
C VAL A 100 -1.53 -15.53 7.94
N ASP A 101 -1.01 -16.53 7.25
CA ASP A 101 0.08 -17.36 7.78
C ASP A 101 1.41 -16.61 7.83
N HIS A 102 1.69 -15.71 6.87
CA HIS A 102 2.84 -14.81 6.95
C HIS A 102 2.76 -13.92 8.21
N LEU A 103 1.58 -13.36 8.50
CA LEU A 103 1.38 -12.53 9.69
C LEU A 103 1.52 -13.33 10.99
N LYS A 104 1.08 -14.59 11.03
CA LYS A 104 1.31 -15.48 12.18
C LYS A 104 2.80 -15.77 12.40
N GLU A 105 3.54 -16.06 11.33
CA GLU A 105 4.98 -16.28 11.39
C GLU A 105 5.71 -15.01 11.84
N LEU A 106 5.34 -13.85 11.31
CA LEU A 106 5.85 -12.55 11.75
C LEU A 106 5.55 -12.32 13.24
N GLN A 107 4.33 -12.57 13.69
CA GLN A 107 3.95 -12.44 15.10
C GLN A 107 4.81 -13.33 16.00
N ALA A 108 5.01 -14.60 15.62
CA ALA A 108 5.86 -15.53 16.37
C ALA A 108 7.30 -15.03 16.42
N ARG A 109 7.82 -14.50 15.31
CA ARG A 109 9.15 -13.90 15.22
C ARG A 109 9.32 -12.71 16.15
N LEU A 110 8.36 -11.79 16.14
CA LEU A 110 8.36 -10.60 17.01
C LEU A 110 8.32 -11.01 18.48
N LYS A 111 7.42 -11.94 18.84
CA LYS A 111 7.33 -12.49 20.19
C LYS A 111 8.64 -13.12 20.67
N SER A 112 9.31 -13.92 19.82
CA SER A 112 10.59 -14.54 20.17
C SER A 112 11.72 -13.54 20.43
N LYS A 113 11.60 -12.33 19.88
CA LYS A 113 12.53 -11.21 20.09
C LYS A 113 12.11 -10.26 21.21
N GLY A 114 11.00 -10.53 21.91
CA GLY A 114 10.47 -9.66 22.95
C GLY A 114 9.91 -8.33 22.42
N ILE A 115 9.49 -8.29 21.16
CA ILE A 115 8.96 -7.09 20.49
C ILE A 115 7.44 -7.17 20.43
N GLY A 116 6.73 -6.15 20.95
CA GLY A 116 5.27 -6.15 21.08
C GLY A 116 4.50 -5.13 20.21
N ASP A 117 5.13 -4.08 19.74
CA ASP A 117 4.42 -2.87 19.30
C ASP A 117 4.19 -2.74 17.78
N VAL A 118 4.24 -3.85 17.02
CA VAL A 118 3.91 -3.84 15.59
C VAL A 118 2.44 -4.12 15.38
N LYS A 119 1.77 -3.28 14.61
CA LYS A 119 0.37 -3.45 14.22
C LYS A 119 0.31 -4.36 12.99
N LEU A 120 -0.08 -5.62 13.21
CA LEU A 120 -0.26 -6.60 12.14
C LEU A 120 -1.64 -6.41 11.51
N VAL A 121 -1.68 -6.25 10.19
CA VAL A 121 -2.90 -5.95 9.44
C VAL A 121 -3.08 -6.97 8.33
N LEU A 122 -4.21 -7.67 8.31
CA LEU A 122 -4.56 -8.51 7.17
C LEU A 122 -5.09 -7.63 6.05
N GLY A 123 -4.31 -7.52 4.99
CA GLY A 123 -4.67 -6.86 3.75
C GLY A 123 -5.55 -7.73 2.87
N SER A 124 -5.97 -7.18 1.75
CA SER A 124 -6.60 -7.89 0.66
C SER A 124 -5.81 -7.65 -0.64
N PRO A 125 -6.09 -8.40 -1.73
CA PRO A 125 -5.42 -8.18 -3.02
C PRO A 125 -5.52 -6.73 -3.55
N ASN A 126 -6.59 -6.02 -3.17
CA ASN A 126 -6.88 -4.67 -3.67
C ASN A 126 -6.73 -3.57 -2.61
N ASP A 127 -6.48 -3.91 -1.35
CA ASP A 127 -6.46 -2.93 -0.25
C ASP A 127 -5.51 -3.38 0.87
N PRO A 128 -4.52 -2.58 1.25
CA PRO A 128 -3.66 -2.89 2.37
C PRO A 128 -4.38 -2.80 3.73
N ASN A 129 -5.64 -2.34 3.78
CA ASN A 129 -6.50 -2.20 4.96
C ASN A 129 -5.88 -1.33 6.09
N LEU A 130 -5.04 -0.37 5.70
CA LEU A 130 -4.39 0.53 6.65
C LEU A 130 -5.32 1.66 7.12
N PRO A 131 -5.12 2.20 8.34
CA PRO A 131 -5.92 3.32 8.84
C PRO A 131 -5.73 4.59 8.00
N GLN A 132 -6.76 5.43 7.95
CA GLN A 132 -6.75 6.69 7.20
C GLN A 132 -5.70 7.67 7.76
N ALA A 133 -4.95 8.32 6.86
CA ALA A 133 -3.96 9.36 7.15
C ALA A 133 -2.95 8.97 8.27
N ALA A 134 -2.64 7.67 8.37
CA ALA A 134 -1.82 7.12 9.44
C ALA A 134 -0.36 6.84 9.05
N ILE A 135 0.00 6.96 7.77
CA ILE A 135 1.28 6.50 7.22
C ILE A 135 2.06 7.68 6.65
N ASP A 136 3.27 7.89 7.16
CA ASP A 136 4.22 8.88 6.63
C ASP A 136 5.10 8.27 5.53
N VAL A 137 5.42 6.96 5.66
CA VAL A 137 6.19 6.22 4.65
C VAL A 137 5.60 4.83 4.46
N ALA A 138 5.27 4.49 3.22
CA ALA A 138 4.91 3.13 2.83
C ALA A 138 6.06 2.49 2.06
N ILE A 139 6.41 1.25 2.40
CA ILE A 139 7.43 0.44 1.71
C ILE A 139 6.74 -0.77 1.07
N LEU A 140 6.96 -0.95 -0.22
CA LEU A 140 6.62 -2.15 -0.97
C LEU A 140 7.95 -2.76 -1.47
N ALA A 141 8.46 -3.77 -0.79
CA ALA A 141 9.76 -4.36 -1.12
C ALA A 141 9.59 -5.74 -1.77
N HIS A 142 9.87 -5.83 -3.06
CA HIS A 142 9.76 -7.04 -3.87
C HIS A 142 8.35 -7.67 -3.85
N VAL A 143 7.31 -6.81 -3.88
CA VAL A 143 5.91 -7.24 -3.82
C VAL A 143 5.03 -6.58 -4.89
N TYR A 144 5.46 -5.45 -5.49
CA TYR A 144 4.61 -4.72 -6.43
C TYR A 144 4.24 -5.56 -7.67
N HIS A 145 5.14 -6.40 -8.15
CA HIS A 145 4.92 -7.33 -9.27
C HIS A 145 3.89 -8.44 -8.98
N GLU A 146 3.53 -8.67 -7.70
CA GLU A 146 2.52 -9.64 -7.27
C GLU A 146 1.12 -9.02 -7.15
N ILE A 147 0.99 -7.69 -7.24
CA ILE A 147 -0.30 -7.00 -7.11
C ILE A 147 -1.10 -7.16 -8.40
N GLU A 148 -2.24 -7.84 -8.32
CA GLU A 148 -3.11 -8.13 -9.47
C GLU A 148 -3.80 -6.87 -10.01
N ASN A 149 -4.24 -5.98 -9.12
CA ASN A 149 -4.96 -4.76 -9.46
C ASN A 149 -4.20 -3.52 -8.95
N PRO A 150 -3.04 -3.16 -9.55
CA PRO A 150 -2.15 -2.12 -9.02
C PRO A 150 -2.82 -0.73 -8.97
N TYR A 151 -3.71 -0.42 -9.92
CA TYR A 151 -4.43 0.85 -9.91
C TYR A 151 -5.36 0.95 -8.70
N GLU A 152 -6.17 -0.06 -8.44
CA GLU A 152 -7.07 -0.10 -7.29
C GLU A 152 -6.29 -0.13 -5.97
N PHE A 153 -5.27 -0.98 -5.88
CA PHE A 153 -4.46 -1.12 -4.68
C PHE A 153 -3.80 0.21 -4.29
N MET A 154 -3.13 0.87 -5.22
CA MET A 154 -2.46 2.15 -4.97
C MET A 154 -3.45 3.29 -4.75
N TYR A 155 -4.62 3.24 -5.38
CA TYR A 155 -5.72 4.16 -5.12
C TYR A 155 -6.23 4.03 -3.68
N ARG A 156 -6.44 2.80 -3.20
CA ARG A 156 -6.88 2.53 -1.83
C ARG A 156 -5.79 2.82 -0.80
N LEU A 157 -4.53 2.54 -1.11
CA LEU A 157 -3.39 2.91 -0.26
C LEU A 157 -3.34 4.42 -0.01
N HIS A 158 -3.66 5.23 -1.02
CA HIS A 158 -3.59 6.70 -0.92
C HIS A 158 -4.36 7.26 0.29
N ARG A 159 -5.53 6.73 0.61
CA ARG A 159 -6.32 7.19 1.77
C ARG A 159 -5.60 7.02 3.11
N SER A 160 -4.65 6.08 3.18
CA SER A 160 -3.89 5.79 4.40
C SER A 160 -2.64 6.65 4.54
N LEU A 161 -2.24 7.33 3.47
CA LEU A 161 -1.07 8.20 3.45
C LEU A 161 -1.38 9.54 4.13
N ALA A 162 -0.44 10.01 4.94
CA ALA A 162 -0.49 11.34 5.52
C ALA A 162 -0.09 12.40 4.48
N LEU A 163 -0.32 13.66 4.82
CA LEU A 163 0.23 14.78 4.05
C LEU A 163 1.76 14.64 4.00
N ASP A 164 2.36 14.93 2.83
CA ASP A 164 3.80 14.79 2.57
C ASP A 164 4.36 13.36 2.70
N ALA A 165 3.48 12.35 2.70
CA ALA A 165 3.91 10.95 2.74
C ALA A 165 4.76 10.58 1.52
N ARG A 166 5.51 9.47 1.66
CA ARG A 166 6.31 8.88 0.60
C ARG A 166 5.97 7.41 0.43
N VAL A 167 5.98 6.96 -0.82
CA VAL A 167 5.83 5.54 -1.15
C VAL A 167 7.11 5.08 -1.81
N GLY A 168 7.81 4.16 -1.16
CA GLY A 168 9.00 3.52 -1.70
C GLY A 168 8.67 2.14 -2.27
N ILE A 169 8.99 1.93 -3.54
CA ILE A 169 8.85 0.64 -4.20
C ILE A 169 10.24 0.15 -4.57
N LEU A 170 10.66 -0.93 -3.93
CA LEU A 170 11.88 -1.65 -4.23
C LEU A 170 11.51 -2.87 -5.06
N ASP A 171 12.06 -2.97 -6.27
CA ASP A 171 11.79 -4.10 -7.15
C ASP A 171 12.97 -4.38 -8.09
N LEU A 172 12.90 -5.50 -8.81
CA LEU A 172 13.88 -5.86 -9.82
C LEU A 172 13.47 -5.33 -11.19
N ASP A 173 14.46 -4.86 -11.95
CA ASP A 173 14.26 -4.39 -13.34
C ASP A 173 14.18 -5.59 -14.28
N ARG A 174 13.03 -6.25 -14.32
CA ARG A 174 12.74 -7.40 -15.17
C ARG A 174 11.22 -7.59 -15.33
N PRO A 175 10.76 -8.45 -16.26
CA PRO A 175 9.33 -8.68 -16.47
C PRO A 175 8.60 -9.10 -15.20
N THR A 176 7.32 -8.71 -15.08
CA THR A 176 6.52 -8.96 -13.87
C THR A 176 6.34 -10.45 -13.58
N GLU A 177 6.14 -11.27 -14.61
CA GLU A 177 6.08 -12.74 -14.47
C GLU A 177 7.40 -13.38 -13.98
N SER A 178 8.49 -12.63 -14.04
CA SER A 178 9.81 -13.02 -13.55
C SER A 178 10.16 -12.39 -12.20
N HIS A 179 9.15 -11.99 -11.42
CA HIS A 179 9.28 -11.35 -10.11
C HIS A 179 10.09 -10.05 -10.13
N GLY A 180 9.64 -9.10 -10.94
CA GLY A 180 10.16 -7.74 -10.99
C GLY A 180 9.17 -6.81 -11.65
N THR A 181 9.48 -5.52 -11.70
CA THR A 181 8.68 -4.53 -12.41
C THR A 181 9.60 -3.62 -13.22
N PRO A 182 9.49 -3.57 -14.55
CA PRO A 182 10.29 -2.63 -15.33
C PRO A 182 10.06 -1.19 -14.85
N PRO A 183 11.09 -0.38 -14.61
CA PRO A 183 10.92 0.99 -14.10
C PRO A 183 10.00 1.87 -14.96
N LYS A 184 9.97 1.65 -16.27
CA LYS A 184 9.09 2.39 -17.18
C LYS A 184 7.61 2.06 -16.90
N LEU A 185 7.30 0.79 -16.67
CA LEU A 185 5.96 0.34 -16.35
C LEU A 185 5.51 0.91 -15.00
N LEU A 186 6.35 0.81 -13.96
CA LEU A 186 6.06 1.34 -12.63
C LEU A 186 5.76 2.85 -12.67
N ARG A 187 6.57 3.63 -13.41
CA ARG A 187 6.31 5.08 -13.62
C ARG A 187 4.96 5.34 -14.26
N CYS A 188 4.62 4.55 -15.26
CA CYS A 188 3.36 4.71 -15.96
C CYS A 188 2.18 4.38 -15.04
N GLU A 189 2.18 3.23 -14.37
CA GLU A 189 1.08 2.77 -13.51
C GLU A 189 0.82 3.77 -12.36
N LEU A 190 1.85 4.22 -11.65
CA LEU A 190 1.69 5.21 -10.60
C LEU A 190 1.36 6.61 -11.13
N GLY A 191 1.97 7.00 -12.25
CA GLY A 191 1.67 8.26 -12.93
C GLY A 191 0.23 8.35 -13.43
N ALA A 192 -0.38 7.22 -13.82
CA ALA A 192 -1.79 7.16 -14.20
C ALA A 192 -2.74 7.56 -13.06
N LEU A 193 -2.32 7.35 -11.82
CA LEU A 193 -3.04 7.75 -10.60
C LEU A 193 -2.70 9.18 -10.15
N GLY A 194 -1.64 9.78 -10.70
CA GLY A 194 -1.16 11.10 -10.31
C GLY A 194 0.05 11.09 -9.36
N TYR A 195 0.54 9.94 -8.95
CA TYR A 195 1.78 9.86 -8.18
C TYR A 195 2.95 10.40 -9.00
N ARG A 196 3.84 11.14 -8.34
CA ARG A 196 5.00 11.77 -8.97
C ARG A 196 6.29 11.14 -8.45
N GLU A 197 7.15 10.67 -9.36
CA GLU A 197 8.49 10.19 -9.01
C GLU A 197 9.30 11.32 -8.34
N ALA A 198 9.84 11.04 -7.17
CA ALA A 198 10.73 11.93 -6.43
C ALA A 198 12.17 11.45 -6.43
N LEU A 199 12.40 10.14 -6.54
CA LEU A 199 13.72 9.53 -6.59
C LEU A 199 13.66 8.23 -7.38
N PHE A 200 14.69 8.01 -8.20
CA PHE A 200 15.00 6.71 -8.78
C PHE A 200 16.46 6.37 -8.51
N ARG A 201 16.72 5.18 -8.00
CA ARG A 201 18.07 4.73 -7.69
C ARG A 201 18.22 3.23 -7.91
N TYR A 202 19.10 2.83 -8.81
CA TYR A 202 19.62 1.46 -8.82
C TYR A 202 20.43 1.23 -7.57
N LEU A 203 20.17 0.11 -6.90
CA LEU A 203 20.96 -0.39 -5.79
C LEU A 203 22.12 -1.25 -6.34
N LYS A 204 22.62 -2.23 -5.57
CA LYS A 204 23.56 -3.19 -6.16
C LYS A 204 22.84 -4.07 -7.19
N PRO A 205 23.55 -4.64 -8.17
CA PRO A 205 22.92 -5.38 -9.27
C PRO A 205 21.92 -6.46 -8.86
N ALA A 206 22.15 -7.12 -7.73
CA ALA A 206 21.25 -8.15 -7.21
C ALA A 206 20.06 -7.61 -6.43
N ASP A 207 20.08 -6.33 -6.03
CA ASP A 207 19.09 -5.72 -5.13
C ASP A 207 18.01 -4.93 -5.91
N GLY A 208 18.19 -4.78 -7.23
CA GLY A 208 17.25 -4.07 -8.08
C GLY A 208 17.33 -2.54 -7.99
N TYR A 209 16.19 -1.88 -7.93
CA TYR A 209 16.09 -0.42 -7.84
C TYR A 209 15.08 -0.01 -6.77
N LEU A 210 15.30 1.14 -6.18
CA LEU A 210 14.29 1.85 -5.39
C LEU A 210 13.73 3.01 -6.20
N MET A 211 12.40 3.08 -6.28
CA MET A 211 11.68 4.25 -6.79
C MET A 211 10.80 4.82 -5.68
N VAL A 212 10.95 6.12 -5.43
CA VAL A 212 10.18 6.83 -4.40
C VAL A 212 9.20 7.75 -5.09
N PHE A 213 7.94 7.67 -4.65
CA PHE A 213 6.85 8.50 -5.14
C PHE A 213 6.31 9.40 -4.04
N VAL A 214 5.91 10.59 -4.47
CA VAL A 214 5.08 11.51 -3.69
C VAL A 214 3.64 11.33 -4.20
N PRO A 215 2.69 10.98 -3.32
CA PRO A 215 1.28 10.92 -3.70
C PRO A 215 0.77 12.32 -4.07
N PRO A 216 -0.24 12.43 -4.94
CA PRO A 216 -0.93 13.69 -5.17
C PRO A 216 -1.81 14.05 -3.96
N ASP A 217 -2.17 15.33 -3.81
CA ASP A 217 -3.15 15.75 -2.81
C ASP A 217 -4.52 15.10 -3.08
N GLU A 218 -4.88 15.01 -4.37
CA GLU A 218 -6.07 14.33 -4.85
C GLU A 218 -5.72 13.36 -5.98
N LEU A 219 -6.24 12.15 -5.89
CA LEU A 219 -6.10 11.16 -6.96
C LEU A 219 -6.90 11.57 -8.20
N ARG A 220 -6.45 11.10 -9.36
CA ARG A 220 -7.22 11.26 -10.59
C ARG A 220 -8.56 10.51 -10.47
N PRO A 221 -9.65 11.04 -11.06
CA PRO A 221 -10.91 10.31 -11.15
C PRO A 221 -10.71 8.94 -11.80
N VAL A 222 -11.34 7.90 -11.23
CA VAL A 222 -11.11 6.50 -11.66
C VAL A 222 -11.39 6.32 -13.15
N GLU A 223 -12.42 6.96 -13.67
CA GLU A 223 -12.80 6.92 -15.07
C GLU A 223 -11.77 7.54 -16.02
N SER A 224 -10.86 8.35 -15.49
CA SER A 224 -9.76 8.95 -16.27
C SER A 224 -8.51 8.08 -16.32
N ILE A 225 -8.40 7.08 -15.45
CA ILE A 225 -7.25 6.18 -15.38
C ILE A 225 -7.21 5.31 -16.63
N ARG A 226 -6.04 5.22 -17.25
CA ARG A 226 -5.79 4.34 -18.41
C ARG A 226 -4.72 3.34 -18.07
N ALA A 227 -4.97 2.08 -18.43
CA ALA A 227 -3.97 1.04 -18.24
C ALA A 227 -2.72 1.32 -19.09
N CYS A 228 -1.57 1.05 -18.48
CA CYS A 228 -0.28 1.15 -19.14
C CYS A 228 -0.05 -0.11 -19.99
N SER A 229 0.56 0.07 -21.14
CA SER A 229 1.12 -1.03 -21.93
C SER A 229 2.59 -1.24 -21.58
N ASN A 230 3.02 -2.48 -21.56
CA ASN A 230 4.43 -2.87 -21.46
C ASN A 230 5.28 -2.32 -22.61
#